data_e9fe58d011275ea8914d72a117203ebd
#
_entry.id   e9fe58d011275ea8914d72a117203ebd
#
_cell.length_a   1.000
_cell.length_b   1.000
_cell.length_c   1.000
_cell.angle_alpha   90.00
_cell.angle_beta   90.00
_cell.angle_gamma   90.00
#
_symmetry.space_group_name_H-M   'P 1'
#
loop_
_entity.id
_entity.type
_entity.pdbx_description
1 polymer ?
#
loop_
_entity_poly.entity_id
_entity_poly.type
_entity_poly.pdbx_seq_one_letter_code
_entity_poly.pdbx_strand_id
1 'polypeptide(L)'
;MKIQLLSDLHLEAHPQFQPRPAPGADVLVLAGDIGSYQARSLLSDADFGLARFSPLPRARGGADWPTPVLFVPGNHEYDAQDFDAAHARLRAACARWGITWLERETTVLQGVRFVGTTLWTDFDALAVHAGCTDATRLHAQREKAYRAANYYLRKTGGTRSGA
;
A
#
# COMPACT_ATOMS: atom_id res chain seq x y z
N MET A 1 -22.74 7.05 -4.24
CA MET A 1 -21.68 6.04 -4.23
C MET A 1 -21.34 5.70 -2.78
N LYS A 2 -21.27 4.41 -2.45
CA LYS A 2 -20.83 3.88 -1.15
C LYS A 2 -19.47 3.22 -1.36
N ILE A 3 -18.49 3.57 -0.55
CA ILE A 3 -17.11 3.08 -0.64
C ILE A 3 -16.86 2.14 0.54
N GLN A 4 -16.44 0.91 0.24
CA GLN A 4 -15.78 0.07 1.23
C GLN A 4 -14.30 0.41 1.22
N LEU A 5 -13.73 0.70 2.39
CA LEU A 5 -12.32 1.00 2.57
C LEU A 5 -11.67 -0.07 3.43
N LEU A 6 -10.56 -0.60 2.99
CA LEU A 6 -9.68 -1.48 3.76
C LEU A 6 -8.24 -0.96 3.66
N SER A 7 -7.53 -0.92 4.77
CA SER A 7 -6.10 -0.61 4.87
C SER A 7 -5.47 -1.41 5.99
N ASP A 8 -4.16 -1.46 6.03
CA ASP A 8 -3.38 -2.02 7.15
C ASP A 8 -3.79 -3.47 7.49
N LEU A 9 -4.04 -4.29 6.49
CA LEU A 9 -4.46 -5.68 6.68
C LEU A 9 -3.30 -6.59 7.11
N HIS A 10 -2.09 -6.22 6.71
CA HIS A 10 -0.87 -6.96 7.07
C HIS A 10 -1.03 -8.48 6.89
N LEU A 11 -1.42 -8.89 5.67
CA LEU A 11 -1.67 -10.29 5.35
C LEU A 11 -0.42 -11.17 5.53
N GLU A 12 0.77 -10.59 5.53
CA GLU A 12 2.00 -11.27 5.89
C GLU A 12 2.02 -11.75 7.35
N ALA A 13 1.29 -11.08 8.23
CA ALA A 13 1.10 -11.48 9.63
C ALA A 13 -0.25 -12.19 9.85
N HIS A 14 -1.24 -11.91 9.02
CA HIS A 14 -2.61 -12.40 9.11
C HIS A 14 -3.06 -13.17 7.86
N PRO A 15 -2.35 -14.23 7.43
CA PRO A 15 -2.61 -14.91 6.15
C PRO A 15 -3.99 -15.58 6.09
N GLN A 16 -4.61 -15.83 7.23
CA GLN A 16 -5.93 -16.46 7.32
C GLN A 16 -7.09 -15.46 7.17
N PHE A 17 -6.80 -14.15 7.09
CA PHE A 17 -7.86 -13.16 6.90
C PHE A 17 -8.61 -13.39 5.59
N GLN A 18 -9.94 -13.47 5.70
CA GLN A 18 -10.84 -13.64 4.58
C GLN A 18 -11.67 -12.35 4.41
N PRO A 19 -11.42 -11.56 3.37
CA PRO A 19 -12.16 -10.34 3.14
C PRO A 19 -13.63 -10.65 2.80
N ARG A 20 -14.52 -9.77 3.22
CA ARG A 20 -15.96 -9.87 2.88
C ARG A 20 -16.42 -8.55 2.26
N PRO A 21 -17.15 -8.61 1.13
CA PRO A 21 -17.77 -7.43 0.56
C PRO A 21 -18.79 -6.83 1.53
N ALA A 22 -18.74 -5.50 1.69
CA ALA A 22 -19.75 -4.78 2.46
C ALA A 22 -21.06 -4.69 1.66
N PRO A 23 -22.23 -4.99 2.29
CA PRO A 23 -23.51 -4.92 1.59
C PRO A 23 -23.79 -3.54 1.00
N GLY A 24 -24.07 -3.51 -0.29
CA GLY A 24 -24.40 -2.28 -1.02
C GLY A 24 -23.24 -1.32 -1.23
N ALA A 25 -21.98 -1.77 -1.07
CA ALA A 25 -20.85 -1.01 -1.53
C ALA A 25 -20.81 -0.97 -3.07
N ASP A 26 -20.43 0.17 -3.63
CA ASP A 26 -20.30 0.38 -5.08
C ASP A 26 -18.86 0.17 -5.55
N VAL A 27 -17.88 0.27 -4.65
CA VAL A 27 -16.45 0.13 -4.93
C VAL A 27 -15.70 -0.29 -3.66
N LEU A 28 -14.65 -1.09 -3.82
CA LEU A 28 -13.65 -1.35 -2.78
C LEU A 28 -12.41 -0.49 -3.05
N VAL A 29 -11.92 0.17 -2.01
CA VAL A 29 -10.62 0.86 -2.01
C VAL A 29 -9.69 0.13 -1.04
N LEU A 30 -8.59 -0.37 -1.56
CA LEU A 30 -7.47 -0.93 -0.80
C LEU A 30 -6.43 0.19 -0.64
N ALA A 31 -6.32 0.74 0.56
CA ALA A 31 -5.53 1.93 0.84
C ALA A 31 -4.21 1.62 1.56
N GLY A 32 -3.46 0.68 1.00
CA GLY A 32 -2.10 0.35 1.43
C GLY A 32 -2.00 -0.63 2.58
N ASP A 33 -0.79 -1.15 2.76
CA ASP A 33 -0.38 -2.11 3.79
C ASP A 33 -1.28 -3.37 3.79
N ILE A 34 -1.59 -3.84 2.58
CA ILE A 34 -2.41 -5.04 2.37
C ILE A 34 -1.59 -6.28 2.65
N GLY A 35 -0.36 -6.34 2.11
CA GLY A 35 0.56 -7.42 2.38
C GLY A 35 1.98 -7.13 1.91
N SER A 36 2.97 -7.71 2.59
CA SER A 36 4.38 -7.47 2.33
C SER A 36 5.20 -8.77 2.31
N TYR A 37 6.43 -8.68 1.79
CA TYR A 37 7.39 -9.80 1.77
C TYR A 37 8.60 -9.53 2.67
N GLN A 38 8.39 -8.78 3.74
CA GLN A 38 9.39 -8.59 4.78
C GLN A 38 9.84 -9.91 5.42
N ALA A 39 10.95 -9.87 6.13
CA ALA A 39 11.44 -11.04 6.87
C ALA A 39 10.35 -11.62 7.78
N ARG A 40 10.09 -12.93 7.68
CA ARG A 40 9.04 -13.68 8.38
C ARG A 40 7.62 -13.46 7.82
N SER A 41 7.47 -12.95 6.62
CA SER A 41 6.18 -12.96 5.94
C SER A 41 5.62 -14.39 5.87
N LEU A 42 4.35 -14.54 6.21
CA LEU A 42 3.61 -15.79 6.08
C LEU A 42 2.84 -15.89 4.76
N LEU A 43 2.94 -14.86 3.89
CA LEU A 43 2.37 -14.92 2.55
C LEU A 43 3.13 -15.93 1.69
N SER A 44 2.39 -16.88 1.12
CA SER A 44 2.91 -17.89 0.21
C SER A 44 2.67 -17.56 -1.26
N ASP A 45 1.87 -16.52 -1.54
CA ASP A 45 1.61 -16.04 -2.89
C ASP A 45 2.72 -15.09 -3.39
N ALA A 46 2.59 -14.64 -4.64
CA ALA A 46 3.54 -13.70 -5.25
C ALA A 46 2.86 -12.39 -5.67
N ASP A 47 1.68 -12.10 -5.12
CA ASP A 47 0.82 -10.99 -5.51
C ASP A 47 0.36 -10.11 -4.34
N PHE A 48 1.11 -10.12 -3.23
CA PHE A 48 0.85 -9.31 -2.03
C PHE A 48 -0.53 -9.59 -1.39
N GLY A 49 -1.11 -10.77 -1.64
CA GLY A 49 -2.45 -11.13 -1.19
C GLY A 49 -3.60 -10.49 -1.98
N LEU A 50 -3.29 -9.78 -3.06
CA LEU A 50 -4.28 -9.02 -3.86
C LEU A 50 -5.28 -9.91 -4.58
N ALA A 51 -4.94 -11.17 -4.92
CA ALA A 51 -5.86 -12.12 -5.55
C ALA A 51 -7.19 -12.27 -4.78
N ARG A 52 -7.17 -12.11 -3.47
CA ARG A 52 -8.35 -12.24 -2.58
C ARG A 52 -9.44 -11.19 -2.86
N PHE A 53 -9.06 -10.09 -3.49
CA PHE A 53 -9.93 -8.96 -3.80
C PHE A 53 -10.24 -8.83 -5.29
N SER A 54 -9.79 -9.80 -6.10
CA SER A 54 -9.95 -9.76 -7.54
C SER A 54 -11.43 -9.77 -7.95
N PRO A 55 -11.90 -8.80 -8.75
CA PRO A 55 -13.24 -8.82 -9.33
C PRO A 55 -13.38 -9.82 -10.48
N LEU A 56 -12.28 -10.45 -10.93
CA LEU A 56 -12.33 -11.45 -11.98
C LEU A 56 -13.07 -12.72 -11.51
N PRO A 57 -13.76 -13.43 -12.44
CA PRO A 57 -14.41 -14.69 -12.14
C PRO A 57 -13.45 -15.76 -11.62
N ARG A 58 -13.92 -16.62 -10.71
CA ARG A 58 -13.15 -17.77 -10.20
C ARG A 58 -12.67 -18.69 -11.30
N ALA A 59 -13.43 -18.86 -12.38
CA ALA A 59 -13.00 -19.61 -13.56
C ALA A 59 -11.73 -19.05 -14.22
N ARG A 60 -11.37 -17.79 -13.93
CA ARG A 60 -10.13 -17.12 -14.35
C ARG A 60 -9.11 -16.97 -13.22
N GLY A 61 -9.33 -17.69 -12.11
CA GLY A 61 -8.47 -17.61 -10.91
C GLY A 61 -8.73 -16.42 -10.01
N GLY A 62 -9.73 -15.58 -10.30
CA GLY A 62 -10.12 -14.44 -9.47
C GLY A 62 -10.93 -14.86 -8.25
N ALA A 63 -11.40 -13.87 -7.48
CA ALA A 63 -12.16 -14.07 -6.24
C ALA A 63 -13.67 -13.78 -6.37
N ASP A 64 -14.15 -13.38 -7.56
CA ASP A 64 -15.52 -12.90 -7.79
C ASP A 64 -15.88 -11.71 -6.88
N TRP A 65 -14.94 -10.80 -6.60
CA TRP A 65 -15.28 -9.63 -5.83
C TRP A 65 -16.37 -8.81 -6.55
N PRO A 66 -17.49 -8.48 -5.89
CA PRO A 66 -18.70 -8.04 -6.59
C PRO A 66 -18.66 -6.60 -7.11
N THR A 67 -17.63 -5.84 -6.78
CA THR A 67 -17.48 -4.43 -7.14
C THR A 67 -16.13 -4.16 -7.79
N PRO A 68 -15.96 -3.06 -8.53
CA PRO A 68 -14.63 -2.58 -8.89
C PRO A 68 -13.73 -2.44 -7.66
N VAL A 69 -12.43 -2.71 -7.84
CA VAL A 69 -11.43 -2.63 -6.78
C VAL A 69 -10.34 -1.67 -7.22
N LEU A 70 -10.07 -0.69 -6.38
CA LEU A 70 -8.99 0.28 -6.54
C LEU A 70 -7.90 -0.04 -5.50
N PHE A 71 -6.65 0.10 -5.88
CA PHE A 71 -5.52 -0.14 -4.97
C PHE A 71 -4.49 0.98 -5.07
N VAL A 72 -4.08 1.47 -3.92
CA VAL A 72 -2.89 2.28 -3.75
C VAL A 72 -1.97 1.57 -2.75
N PRO A 73 -0.68 1.40 -3.03
CA PRO A 73 0.23 0.77 -2.07
C PRO A 73 0.47 1.67 -0.86
N GLY A 74 0.76 1.05 0.28
CA GLY A 74 1.34 1.71 1.44
C GLY A 74 2.86 1.60 1.45
N ASN A 75 3.48 1.85 2.57
CA ASN A 75 4.94 1.72 2.69
C ASN A 75 5.38 0.25 2.85
N HIS A 76 4.55 -0.59 3.50
CA HIS A 76 4.93 -1.97 3.78
C HIS A 76 4.98 -2.87 2.55
N GLU A 77 4.27 -2.56 1.48
CA GLU A 77 4.40 -3.29 0.21
C GLU A 77 5.83 -3.24 -0.35
N TYR A 78 6.62 -2.24 0.03
CA TYR A 78 8.01 -2.08 -0.42
C TYR A 78 9.05 -2.64 0.55
N ASP A 79 8.64 -3.10 1.74
CA ASP A 79 9.56 -3.61 2.75
C ASP A 79 10.37 -4.81 2.24
N ALA A 80 11.66 -4.82 2.57
CA ALA A 80 12.62 -5.86 2.21
C ALA A 80 12.80 -6.10 0.71
N GLN A 81 12.43 -5.13 -0.14
CA GLN A 81 12.51 -5.22 -1.59
C GLN A 81 13.22 -4.00 -2.19
N ASP A 82 13.71 -4.15 -3.40
CA ASP A 82 14.03 -3.02 -4.25
C ASP A 82 12.73 -2.30 -4.62
N PHE A 83 12.71 -0.97 -4.47
CA PHE A 83 11.51 -0.17 -4.66
C PHE A 83 10.94 -0.29 -6.08
N ASP A 84 11.78 -0.15 -7.10
CA ASP A 84 11.33 -0.15 -8.49
C ASP A 84 10.83 -1.53 -8.90
N ALA A 85 11.51 -2.59 -8.46
CA ALA A 85 11.09 -3.96 -8.70
C ALA A 85 9.77 -4.28 -8.00
N ALA A 86 9.59 -3.87 -6.73
CA ALA A 86 8.35 -4.06 -6.00
C ALA A 86 7.20 -3.29 -6.64
N HIS A 87 7.44 -2.03 -7.05
CA HIS A 87 6.47 -1.20 -7.74
C HIS A 87 5.98 -1.84 -9.05
N ALA A 88 6.90 -2.31 -9.86
CA ALA A 88 6.56 -3.02 -11.11
C ALA A 88 5.75 -4.29 -10.85
N ARG A 89 6.12 -5.08 -9.83
CA ARG A 89 5.39 -6.30 -9.43
C ARG A 89 3.98 -6.00 -8.94
N LEU A 90 3.80 -4.98 -8.12
CA LEU A 90 2.49 -4.54 -7.61
C LEU A 90 1.58 -4.13 -8.77
N ARG A 91 2.10 -3.31 -9.68
CA ARG A 91 1.35 -2.89 -10.86
C ARG A 91 0.95 -4.08 -11.74
N ALA A 92 1.87 -5.01 -11.96
CA ALA A 92 1.60 -6.25 -12.70
C ALA A 92 0.57 -7.15 -12.00
N ALA A 93 0.62 -7.25 -10.66
CA ALA A 93 -0.37 -7.98 -9.87
C ALA A 93 -1.76 -7.35 -10.00
N CYS A 94 -1.87 -6.03 -9.93
CA CYS A 94 -3.14 -5.33 -10.15
C CYS A 94 -3.70 -5.62 -11.54
N ALA A 95 -2.90 -5.50 -12.58
CA ALA A 95 -3.31 -5.80 -13.96
C ALA A 95 -3.78 -7.26 -14.11
N ARG A 96 -3.03 -8.19 -13.53
CA ARG A 96 -3.36 -9.63 -13.53
C ARG A 96 -4.71 -9.91 -12.88
N TRP A 97 -5.01 -9.24 -11.77
CA TRP A 97 -6.21 -9.51 -10.96
C TRP A 97 -7.39 -8.59 -11.28
N GLY A 98 -7.28 -7.71 -12.30
CA GLY A 98 -8.35 -6.80 -12.68
C GLY A 98 -8.59 -5.69 -11.64
N ILE A 99 -7.58 -5.38 -10.84
CA ILE A 99 -7.60 -4.32 -9.85
C ILE A 99 -7.08 -3.04 -10.48
N THR A 100 -7.76 -1.91 -10.28
CA THR A 100 -7.32 -0.62 -10.78
C THR A 100 -6.18 -0.09 -9.90
N TRP A 101 -5.01 0.09 -10.53
CA TRP A 101 -3.86 0.72 -9.92
C TRP A 101 -4.06 2.22 -9.80
N LEU A 102 -3.76 2.81 -8.62
CA LEU A 102 -3.95 4.25 -8.38
C LEU A 102 -2.68 4.98 -7.91
N GLU A 103 -1.53 4.32 -7.76
CA GLU A 103 -0.33 5.04 -7.31
C GLU A 103 0.08 6.10 -8.33
N ARG A 104 -0.05 7.39 -7.94
CA ARG A 104 0.15 8.60 -8.75
C ARG A 104 -0.72 8.60 -10.03
N GLU A 105 -1.89 8.00 -9.94
CA GLU A 105 -2.85 7.94 -11.03
C GLU A 105 -4.23 8.45 -10.60
N THR A 106 -5.09 8.65 -11.57
CA THR A 106 -6.47 9.09 -11.36
C THR A 106 -7.41 8.22 -12.16
N THR A 107 -8.53 7.85 -11.57
CA THR A 107 -9.63 7.18 -12.28
C THR A 107 -10.97 7.82 -11.96
N VAL A 108 -11.96 7.61 -12.81
CA VAL A 108 -13.33 8.10 -12.58
C VAL A 108 -14.27 6.90 -12.62
N LEU A 109 -15.03 6.70 -11.53
CA LEU A 109 -16.08 5.69 -11.44
C LEU A 109 -17.40 6.36 -11.06
N GLN A 110 -18.44 6.11 -11.83
CA GLN A 110 -19.79 6.67 -11.58
C GLN A 110 -19.78 8.19 -11.32
N GLY A 111 -18.95 8.94 -12.05
CA GLY A 111 -18.82 10.40 -11.91
C GLY A 111 -17.97 10.88 -10.73
N VAL A 112 -17.48 9.98 -9.87
CA VAL A 112 -16.56 10.31 -8.77
C VAL A 112 -15.12 10.12 -9.23
N ARG A 113 -14.29 11.15 -9.03
CA ARG A 113 -12.86 11.10 -9.32
C ARG A 113 -12.10 10.58 -8.11
N PHE A 114 -11.32 9.52 -8.33
CA PHE A 114 -10.37 8.96 -7.35
C PHE A 114 -8.96 9.37 -7.76
N VAL A 115 -8.23 9.94 -6.82
CA VAL A 115 -6.81 10.29 -6.98
C VAL A 115 -6.05 9.54 -5.90
N GLY A 116 -5.05 8.78 -6.28
CA GLY A 116 -4.29 7.95 -5.34
C GLY A 116 -2.80 8.21 -5.37
N THR A 117 -2.19 8.12 -4.20
CA THR A 117 -0.74 8.07 -4.00
C THR A 117 -0.42 7.48 -2.64
N THR A 118 0.70 6.79 -2.53
CA THR A 118 1.26 6.39 -1.24
C THR A 118 1.59 7.64 -0.41
N LEU A 119 1.16 7.67 0.84
CA LEU A 119 1.44 8.79 1.74
C LEU A 119 2.81 8.60 2.39
N TRP A 120 3.84 9.16 1.75
CA TRP A 120 5.18 9.23 2.33
C TRP A 120 5.31 10.42 3.27
N THR A 121 5.96 10.22 4.41
CA THR A 121 6.23 11.30 5.36
C THR A 121 7.42 12.15 4.91
N ASP A 122 7.36 13.46 5.18
CA ASP A 122 8.48 14.38 5.09
C ASP A 122 9.35 14.39 6.36
N PHE A 123 8.96 13.63 7.39
CA PHE A 123 9.60 13.53 8.70
C PHE A 123 9.55 14.81 9.54
N ASP A 124 8.71 15.79 9.20
CA ASP A 124 8.63 17.08 9.89
C ASP A 124 7.59 17.14 11.02
N ALA A 125 6.66 16.18 11.09
CA ALA A 125 5.50 16.23 11.97
C ALA A 125 5.85 16.52 13.45
N LEU A 126 6.87 15.86 14.00
CA LEU A 126 7.28 16.09 15.39
C LEU A 126 7.91 17.46 15.62
N ALA A 127 8.67 17.96 14.66
CA ALA A 127 9.30 19.28 14.74
C ALA A 127 8.26 20.40 14.63
N VAL A 128 7.29 20.27 13.74
CA VAL A 128 6.17 21.20 13.57
C VAL A 128 5.29 21.20 14.81
N HIS A 129 4.95 20.03 15.36
CA HIS A 129 4.17 19.93 16.60
C HIS A 129 4.86 20.58 17.80
N ALA A 130 6.18 20.51 17.86
CA ALA A 130 6.98 21.20 18.89
C ALA A 130 7.13 22.72 18.66
N GLY A 131 6.48 23.28 17.63
CA GLY A 131 6.55 24.70 17.30
C GLY A 131 7.93 25.15 16.82
N CYS A 132 8.74 24.24 16.28
CA CYS A 132 10.09 24.54 15.82
C CYS A 132 10.03 25.34 14.51
N THR A 133 10.43 26.62 14.57
CA THR A 133 10.53 27.50 13.39
C THR A 133 11.96 27.70 12.92
N ASP A 134 12.94 27.21 13.66
CA ASP A 134 14.36 27.30 13.33
C ASP A 134 14.72 26.24 12.27
N ALA A 135 15.17 26.70 11.10
CA ALA A 135 15.48 25.85 9.95
C ALA A 135 16.60 24.81 10.25
N THR A 136 17.57 25.18 11.08
CA THR A 136 18.69 24.28 11.45
C THR A 136 18.18 23.15 12.35
N ARG A 137 17.32 23.47 13.31
CA ARG A 137 16.70 22.47 14.18
C ARG A 137 15.75 21.56 13.42
N LEU A 138 14.94 22.11 12.51
CA LEU A 138 14.07 21.33 11.62
C LEU A 138 14.89 20.34 10.82
N HIS A 139 15.96 20.79 10.19
CA HIS A 139 16.86 19.94 9.43
C HIS A 139 17.48 18.82 10.29
N ALA A 140 17.97 19.15 11.47
CA ALA A 140 18.57 18.17 12.39
C ALA A 140 17.54 17.11 12.85
N GLN A 141 16.30 17.53 13.11
CA GLN A 141 15.20 16.62 13.48
C GLN A 141 14.80 15.71 12.33
N ARG A 142 14.67 16.25 11.12
CA ARG A 142 14.40 15.50 9.89
C ARG A 142 15.47 14.44 9.64
N GLU A 143 16.73 14.83 9.71
CA GLU A 143 17.87 13.93 9.57
C GLU A 143 17.88 12.80 10.61
N LYS A 144 17.51 13.10 11.87
CA LYS A 144 17.38 12.10 12.92
C LYS A 144 16.26 11.10 12.61
N ALA A 145 15.09 11.59 12.22
CA ALA A 145 13.94 10.76 11.86
C ALA A 145 14.23 9.90 10.61
N TYR A 146 14.87 10.49 9.61
CA TYR A 146 15.30 9.80 8.40
C TYR A 146 16.31 8.68 8.69
N ARG A 147 17.29 8.92 9.57
CA ARG A 147 18.24 7.88 10.00
C ARG A 147 17.54 6.75 10.76
N ALA A 148 16.55 7.05 11.58
CA ALA A 148 15.78 6.04 12.30
C ALA A 148 14.96 5.17 11.33
N ALA A 149 14.27 5.78 10.36
CA ALA A 149 13.53 5.07 9.34
C ALA A 149 14.45 4.19 8.46
N ASN A 150 15.59 4.73 8.01
CA ASN A 150 16.58 3.96 7.24
C ASN A 150 17.19 2.79 8.04
N TYR A 151 17.37 2.96 9.35
CA TYR A 151 17.83 1.86 10.20
C TYR A 151 16.80 0.74 10.25
N TYR A 152 15.53 1.09 10.40
CA TYR A 152 14.42 0.14 10.38
C TYR A 152 14.35 -0.61 9.05
N LEU A 153 14.34 0.10 7.93
CA LEU A 153 14.33 -0.47 6.59
C LEU A 153 15.51 -1.42 6.33
N ARG A 154 16.72 -1.04 6.76
CA ARG A 154 17.90 -1.91 6.65
C ARG A 154 17.78 -3.19 7.49
N LYS A 155 17.24 -3.07 8.71
CA LYS A 155 17.07 -4.20 9.61
C LYS A 155 16.03 -5.20 9.08
N THR A 156 15.07 -4.73 8.30
CA THR A 156 14.07 -5.56 7.63
C THR A 156 14.54 -6.11 6.28
N GLY A 157 15.73 -5.74 5.82
CA GLY A 157 16.33 -6.26 4.58
C GLY A 157 16.04 -5.42 3.33
N GLY A 158 15.45 -4.23 3.49
CA GLY A 158 15.21 -3.32 2.37
C GLY A 158 16.51 -2.72 1.83
N THR A 159 16.72 -2.78 0.52
CA THR A 159 17.73 -2.01 -0.16
C THR A 159 17.30 -0.55 -0.28
N ARG A 160 18.24 0.39 -0.07
CA ARG A 160 17.98 1.82 -0.23
C ARG A 160 17.45 2.10 -1.64
N SER A 161 16.28 2.68 -1.75
CA SER A 161 16.01 3.55 -2.90
C SER A 161 16.93 4.77 -2.75
N GLY A 162 17.80 4.97 -3.70
CA GLY A 162 18.66 6.16 -3.73
C GLY A 162 17.81 7.43 -3.71
N ALA A 163 18.31 8.42 -3.00
CA ALA A 163 17.80 9.77 -3.02
C ALA A 163 17.84 10.37 -4.41
#